data_651951ebc76ac054d7b9209bf018dcbf
#
_entry.id   651951ebc76ac054d7b9209bf018dcbf
#
_cell.length_a   1.000
_cell.length_b   1.000
_cell.length_c   1.000
_cell.angle_alpha   90.00
_cell.angle_beta   90.00
_cell.angle_gamma   90.00
#
_symmetry.space_group_name_H-M   'P 1'
#
loop_
_entity.id
_entity.type
_entity.pdbx_description
1 polymer ?
#
loop_
_entity_poly.entity_id
_entity_poly.type
_entity_poly.pdbx_seq_one_letter_code
_entity_poly.pdbx_strand_id
1 'polypeptide(L)'
;SRFVLDENGVCIDIMPRVSGEAEQLIEQMMITANIAAAKFSLDHKLPFLYRVHGTPDPKRVEELIKLLKLVGVPCREIEKPKPETQDFAAILDRVRGLPTEQLVSQRLLRTMEKARYATEETGHFGLALADYSHFTSPIRRYPDTSIHRILSAFVGGMPVEEIRRRYSAFAETSARESSQNEIRALMAERDAEDCYMAEYMSQHIGEHFDGVVSGVTQRGIFVRLENSVEGFVSLDSFTGEEFVFDGLITHRSAKRELTIGTELPIIVASAYVATGKVDFLPDLEKEAQA
;
A
#
# COMPACT_ATOMS: atom_id res chain seq x y z
N SER A 1 -4.11 0.52 -10.08
CA SER A 1 -4.69 1.02 -11.37
C SER A 1 -4.93 -0.11 -12.34
N ARG A 2 -5.79 0.11 -13.34
CA ARG A 2 -6.02 -0.79 -14.48
C ARG A 2 -5.52 -0.10 -15.74
N PHE A 3 -4.54 -0.71 -16.40
CA PHE A 3 -3.98 -0.24 -17.66
C PHE A 3 -4.79 -0.81 -18.83
N VAL A 4 -5.11 0.03 -19.80
CA VAL A 4 -5.71 -0.37 -21.07
C VAL A 4 -4.62 -0.31 -22.13
N LEU A 5 -4.34 -1.45 -22.74
CA LEU A 5 -3.31 -1.58 -23.74
C LEU A 5 -3.95 -1.73 -25.12
N ASP A 6 -3.32 -1.18 -26.16
CA ASP A 6 -3.69 -1.42 -27.55
C ASP A 6 -3.21 -2.81 -28.03
N GLU A 7 -3.41 -3.12 -29.31
CA GLU A 7 -3.00 -4.38 -29.93
C GLU A 7 -1.47 -4.57 -30.01
N ASN A 8 -0.69 -3.50 -29.85
CA ASN A 8 0.77 -3.51 -29.82
C ASN A 8 1.33 -3.54 -28.38
N GLY A 9 0.47 -3.52 -27.38
CA GLY A 9 0.84 -3.49 -25.97
C GLY A 9 1.18 -2.11 -25.44
N VAL A 10 0.87 -1.03 -26.16
CA VAL A 10 1.09 0.37 -25.73
C VAL A 10 -0.04 0.80 -24.81
N CYS A 11 0.29 1.47 -23.71
CA CYS A 11 -0.70 1.99 -22.77
C CYS A 11 -1.44 3.20 -23.35
N ILE A 12 -2.76 3.03 -23.58
CA ILE A 12 -3.62 4.05 -24.17
C ILE A 12 -4.60 4.67 -23.17
N ASP A 13 -4.79 4.05 -22.00
CA ASP A 13 -5.62 4.61 -20.93
C ASP A 13 -5.28 3.99 -19.59
N ILE A 14 -5.55 4.74 -18.50
CA ILE A 14 -5.34 4.31 -17.12
C ILE A 14 -6.58 4.64 -16.31
N MET A 15 -7.18 3.63 -15.70
CA MET A 15 -8.41 3.76 -14.93
C MET A 15 -8.19 3.33 -13.47
N PRO A 16 -8.82 3.99 -12.49
CA PRO A 16 -8.83 3.50 -11.12
C PRO A 16 -9.57 2.16 -11.03
N ARG A 17 -9.04 1.22 -10.24
CA ARG A 17 -9.70 -0.06 -9.98
C ARG A 17 -10.72 0.11 -8.86
N VAL A 18 -11.98 -0.13 -9.16
CA VAL A 18 -13.07 -0.11 -8.17
C VAL A 18 -13.46 -1.54 -7.82
N SER A 19 -13.56 -1.83 -6.50
CA SER A 19 -14.03 -3.12 -5.99
C SER A 19 -15.55 -3.05 -5.78
N GLY A 20 -16.29 -3.98 -6.39
CA GLY A 20 -17.73 -4.10 -6.26
C GLY A 20 -18.16 -5.05 -5.14
N GLU A 21 -19.47 -5.23 -4.96
CA GLU A 21 -20.05 -6.10 -3.92
C GLU A 21 -19.66 -7.58 -4.12
N ALA A 22 -19.57 -8.04 -5.37
CA ALA A 22 -19.18 -9.40 -5.69
C ALA A 22 -17.74 -9.70 -5.27
N GLU A 23 -16.81 -8.79 -5.54
CA GLU A 23 -15.42 -8.91 -5.12
C GLU A 23 -15.31 -8.91 -3.61
N GLN A 24 -16.06 -8.07 -2.91
CA GLN A 24 -16.09 -8.03 -1.44
C GLN A 24 -16.64 -9.33 -0.84
N LEU A 25 -17.71 -9.90 -1.42
CA LEU A 25 -18.24 -11.19 -0.99
C LEU A 25 -17.20 -12.31 -1.12
N ILE A 26 -16.56 -12.41 -2.28
CA ILE A 26 -15.51 -13.40 -2.50
C ILE A 26 -14.33 -13.19 -1.56
N GLU A 27 -13.93 -11.95 -1.31
CA GLU A 27 -12.89 -11.62 -0.33
C GLU A 27 -13.23 -12.16 1.07
N GLN A 28 -14.45 -11.96 1.56
CA GLN A 28 -14.88 -12.48 2.86
C GLN A 28 -14.90 -14.00 2.91
N MET A 29 -15.32 -14.66 1.84
CA MET A 29 -15.24 -16.12 1.72
C MET A 29 -13.79 -16.63 1.76
N MET A 30 -12.88 -15.95 1.05
CA MET A 30 -11.45 -16.27 1.05
C MET A 30 -10.81 -16.07 2.43
N ILE A 31 -11.13 -14.97 3.12
CA ILE A 31 -10.65 -14.72 4.49
C ILE A 31 -11.13 -15.83 5.43
N THR A 32 -12.41 -16.21 5.35
CA THR A 32 -12.98 -17.29 6.17
C THR A 32 -12.28 -18.62 5.94
N ALA A 33 -12.02 -18.99 4.68
CA ALA A 33 -11.30 -20.21 4.35
C ALA A 33 -9.83 -20.18 4.81
N ASN A 34 -9.18 -19.03 4.72
CA ASN A 34 -7.82 -18.80 5.20
C ASN A 34 -7.71 -18.97 6.73
N ILE A 35 -8.68 -18.44 7.49
CA ILE A 35 -8.78 -18.63 8.94
C ILE A 35 -9.01 -20.10 9.28
N ALA A 36 -9.92 -20.78 8.57
CA ALA A 36 -10.23 -22.18 8.80
C ALA A 36 -8.97 -23.08 8.58
N ALA A 37 -8.21 -22.82 7.54
CA ALA A 37 -6.96 -23.54 7.25
C ALA A 37 -5.90 -23.33 8.35
N ALA A 38 -5.76 -22.08 8.85
CA ALA A 38 -4.84 -21.77 9.94
C ALA A 38 -5.24 -22.51 11.23
N LYS A 39 -6.50 -22.43 11.63
CA LYS A 39 -7.05 -23.13 12.83
C LYS A 39 -6.89 -24.63 12.70
N PHE A 40 -7.25 -25.20 11.56
CA PHE A 40 -7.09 -26.64 11.32
C PHE A 40 -5.64 -27.09 11.54
N SER A 41 -4.69 -26.33 11.04
CA SER A 41 -3.26 -26.64 11.21
C SER A 41 -2.83 -26.58 12.67
N LEU A 42 -3.29 -25.59 13.44
CA LEU A 42 -2.99 -25.46 14.86
C LEU A 42 -3.57 -26.62 15.67
N ASP A 43 -4.84 -26.97 15.44
CA ASP A 43 -5.54 -28.07 16.13
C ASP A 43 -4.83 -29.42 15.92
N HIS A 44 -4.30 -29.63 14.72
CA HIS A 44 -3.58 -30.87 14.36
C HIS A 44 -2.05 -30.75 14.52
N LYS A 45 -1.56 -29.59 14.96
CA LYS A 45 -0.13 -29.30 15.17
C LYS A 45 0.72 -29.60 13.93
N LEU A 46 0.25 -29.23 12.76
CA LEU A 46 0.95 -29.39 11.49
C LEU A 46 2.06 -28.33 11.33
N PRO A 47 3.18 -28.62 10.67
CA PRO A 47 4.16 -27.61 10.27
C PRO A 47 3.54 -26.77 9.14
N PHE A 48 3.25 -25.51 9.42
CA PHE A 48 2.44 -24.70 8.54
C PHE A 48 3.07 -23.34 8.23
N LEU A 49 2.52 -22.61 7.26
CA LEU A 49 2.91 -21.25 6.93
C LEU A 49 1.76 -20.32 7.30
N TYR A 50 1.98 -19.48 8.29
CA TYR A 50 1.03 -18.46 8.70
C TYR A 50 1.34 -17.13 8.02
N ARG A 51 0.33 -16.32 7.80
CA ARG A 51 0.47 -14.93 7.38
C ARG A 51 0.37 -14.05 8.61
N VAL A 52 1.50 -13.60 9.09
CA VAL A 52 1.60 -12.83 10.33
C VAL A 52 1.83 -11.35 10.05
N HIS A 53 1.28 -10.50 10.90
CA HIS A 53 1.42 -9.05 10.82
C HIS A 53 1.59 -8.51 12.23
N GLY A 54 2.77 -7.95 12.51
CA GLY A 54 3.13 -7.44 13.83
C GLY A 54 2.37 -6.17 14.22
N THR A 55 2.47 -5.83 15.49
CA THR A 55 1.99 -4.54 15.99
C THR A 55 2.86 -3.40 15.43
N PRO A 56 2.30 -2.21 15.22
CA PRO A 56 3.07 -1.05 14.75
C PRO A 56 4.25 -0.71 15.66
N ASP A 57 5.34 -0.24 15.06
CA ASP A 57 6.51 0.25 15.80
C ASP A 57 6.09 1.47 16.65
N PRO A 58 6.35 1.47 17.98
CA PRO A 58 5.98 2.57 18.86
C PRO A 58 6.50 3.95 18.40
N LYS A 59 7.70 4.02 17.81
CA LYS A 59 8.25 5.28 17.28
C LYS A 59 7.43 5.82 16.13
N ARG A 60 6.99 4.94 15.22
CA ARG A 60 6.13 5.34 14.10
C ARG A 60 4.74 5.76 14.58
N VAL A 61 4.23 5.13 15.65
CA VAL A 61 2.97 5.55 16.29
C VAL A 61 3.12 6.95 16.89
N GLU A 62 4.22 7.26 17.55
CA GLU A 62 4.51 8.61 18.07
C GLU A 62 4.57 9.66 16.96
N GLU A 63 5.18 9.33 15.81
CA GLU A 63 5.20 10.21 14.63
C GLU A 63 3.79 10.44 14.06
N LEU A 64 2.99 9.38 14.00
CA LEU A 64 1.58 9.48 13.59
C LEU A 64 0.78 10.37 14.55
N ILE A 65 0.95 10.21 15.87
CA ILE A 65 0.30 11.05 16.88
C ILE A 65 0.66 12.53 16.70
N LYS A 66 1.93 12.83 16.45
CA LYS A 66 2.37 14.21 16.19
C LYS A 66 1.67 14.80 14.96
N LEU A 67 1.59 14.02 13.89
CA LEU A 67 0.89 14.43 12.67
C LEU A 67 -0.60 14.69 12.94
N LEU A 68 -1.29 13.73 13.59
CA LEU A 68 -2.72 13.85 13.89
C LEU A 68 -3.04 15.10 14.72
N LYS A 69 -2.18 15.40 15.72
CA LYS A 69 -2.28 16.64 16.51
C LYS A 69 -2.08 17.89 15.65
N LEU A 70 -1.13 17.86 14.71
CA LEU A 70 -0.86 18.99 13.81
C LEU A 70 -2.05 19.29 12.91
N VAL A 71 -2.72 18.26 12.38
CA VAL A 71 -3.90 18.40 11.52
C VAL A 71 -5.22 18.46 12.29
N GLY A 72 -5.18 18.53 13.61
CA GLY A 72 -6.37 18.71 14.46
C GLY A 72 -7.24 17.46 14.60
N VAL A 73 -6.73 16.27 14.29
CA VAL A 73 -7.47 15.01 14.40
C VAL A 73 -7.28 14.40 15.81
N PRO A 74 -8.35 14.22 16.60
CA PRO A 74 -8.27 13.56 17.90
C PRO A 74 -7.75 12.14 17.79
N CYS A 75 -6.79 11.74 18.65
CA CYS A 75 -6.10 10.46 18.56
C CYS A 75 -5.77 9.80 19.91
N ARG A 76 -6.56 10.10 20.95
CA ARG A 76 -6.36 9.56 22.32
C ARG A 76 -6.31 8.03 22.36
N GLU A 77 -7.02 7.37 21.46
CA GLU A 77 -7.13 5.91 21.38
C GLU A 77 -5.76 5.24 21.16
N ILE A 78 -4.89 5.88 20.39
CA ILE A 78 -3.55 5.34 20.07
C ILE A 78 -2.43 5.90 20.96
N GLU A 79 -2.75 6.78 21.92
CA GLU A 79 -1.76 7.29 22.90
C GLU A 79 -1.50 6.29 24.03
N LYS A 80 -2.27 5.21 24.13
CA LYS A 80 -2.05 4.14 25.11
C LYS A 80 -0.84 3.27 24.74
N PRO A 81 -0.21 2.59 25.72
CA PRO A 81 1.03 1.83 25.50
C PRO A 81 0.92 0.69 24.47
N LYS A 82 -0.27 0.13 24.29
CA LYS A 82 -0.54 -0.96 23.33
C LYS A 82 -1.85 -0.67 22.59
N PRO A 83 -1.83 0.15 21.55
CA PRO A 83 -3.02 0.39 20.75
C PRO A 83 -3.38 -0.86 19.94
N GLU A 84 -4.67 -1.12 19.82
CA GLU A 84 -5.25 -2.24 19.08
C GLU A 84 -5.68 -1.79 17.67
N THR A 85 -5.95 -2.75 16.79
CA THR A 85 -6.39 -2.46 15.41
C THR A 85 -7.63 -1.55 15.37
N GLN A 86 -8.57 -1.76 16.32
CA GLN A 86 -9.80 -0.96 16.42
C GLN A 86 -9.52 0.53 16.72
N ASP A 87 -8.46 0.83 17.46
CA ASP A 87 -8.07 2.21 17.76
C ASP A 87 -7.64 2.97 16.49
N PHE A 88 -6.92 2.29 15.61
CA PHE A 88 -6.54 2.85 14.30
C PHE A 88 -7.72 2.94 13.34
N ALA A 89 -8.62 1.95 13.36
CA ALA A 89 -9.85 1.99 12.57
C ALA A 89 -10.74 3.18 12.95
N ALA A 90 -10.87 3.48 14.24
CA ALA A 90 -11.63 4.64 14.73
C ALA A 90 -11.06 5.98 14.21
N ILE A 91 -9.74 6.09 14.02
CA ILE A 91 -9.12 7.27 13.41
C ILE A 91 -9.50 7.37 11.92
N LEU A 92 -9.43 6.26 11.17
CA LEU A 92 -9.82 6.24 9.76
C LEU A 92 -11.30 6.60 9.57
N ASP A 93 -12.18 6.06 10.41
CA ASP A 93 -13.60 6.39 10.37
C ASP A 93 -13.86 7.88 10.65
N ARG A 94 -13.09 8.46 11.58
CA ARG A 94 -13.20 9.88 11.96
C ARG A 94 -12.80 10.83 10.85
N VAL A 95 -11.82 10.47 10.03
CA VAL A 95 -11.33 11.32 8.93
C VAL A 95 -12.03 11.08 7.60
N ARG A 96 -12.90 10.08 7.52
CA ARG A 96 -13.61 9.70 6.30
C ARG A 96 -14.42 10.87 5.74
N GLY A 97 -14.20 11.20 4.47
CA GLY A 97 -14.83 12.34 3.78
C GLY A 97 -14.26 13.72 4.15
N LEU A 98 -13.23 13.77 5.01
CA LEU A 98 -12.55 15.02 5.33
C LEU A 98 -11.37 15.29 4.38
N PRO A 99 -10.96 16.53 4.17
CA PRO A 99 -9.77 16.86 3.35
C PRO A 99 -8.48 16.16 3.84
N THR A 100 -8.41 15.82 5.13
CA THR A 100 -7.28 15.14 5.77
C THR A 100 -7.30 13.61 5.61
N GLU A 101 -8.36 13.02 5.07
CA GLU A 101 -8.52 11.55 4.97
C GLU A 101 -7.35 10.89 4.26
N GLN A 102 -6.96 11.41 3.11
CA GLN A 102 -5.89 10.84 2.31
C GLN A 102 -4.55 10.89 3.04
N LEU A 103 -4.21 12.02 3.64
CA LEU A 103 -2.98 12.20 4.41
C LEU A 103 -2.91 11.22 5.59
N VAL A 104 -3.99 11.18 6.38
CA VAL A 104 -4.05 10.35 7.58
C VAL A 104 -4.00 8.87 7.21
N SER A 105 -4.76 8.43 6.21
CA SER A 105 -4.79 7.05 5.74
C SER A 105 -3.41 6.60 5.24
N GLN A 106 -2.73 7.43 4.45
CA GLN A 106 -1.39 7.12 3.94
C GLN A 106 -0.36 7.02 5.08
N ARG A 107 -0.39 7.95 6.05
CA ARG A 107 0.53 7.94 7.19
C ARG A 107 0.25 6.78 8.13
N LEU A 108 -1.02 6.48 8.39
CA LEU A 108 -1.42 5.33 9.19
C LEU A 108 -0.94 4.02 8.55
N LEU A 109 -1.13 3.85 7.25
CA LEU A 109 -0.64 2.67 6.53
C LEU A 109 0.89 2.53 6.62
N ARG A 110 1.64 3.63 6.52
CA ARG A 110 3.11 3.63 6.68
C ARG A 110 3.57 3.34 8.10
N THR A 111 2.72 3.54 9.10
CA THR A 111 2.98 3.21 10.50
C THR A 111 2.92 1.71 10.74
N MET A 112 2.12 0.98 9.95
CA MET A 112 1.95 -0.46 10.07
C MET A 112 3.22 -1.21 9.65
N GLU A 113 3.46 -2.35 10.28
CA GLU A 113 4.47 -3.31 9.83
C GLU A 113 4.06 -3.95 8.50
N LYS A 114 5.02 -4.56 7.81
CA LYS A 114 4.71 -5.40 6.64
C LYS A 114 4.34 -6.80 7.11
N ALA A 115 3.25 -7.34 6.58
CA ALA A 115 2.92 -8.73 6.79
C ALA A 115 3.98 -9.64 6.15
N ARG A 116 4.25 -10.80 6.77
CA ARG A 116 5.23 -11.80 6.31
C ARG A 116 4.71 -13.22 6.51
N TYR A 117 5.35 -14.18 5.88
CA TYR A 117 5.10 -15.58 6.18
C TYR A 117 6.02 -16.04 7.31
N ALA A 118 5.49 -16.88 8.21
CA ALA A 118 6.22 -17.47 9.33
C ALA A 118 5.64 -18.85 9.65
N THR A 119 6.43 -19.67 10.33
CA THR A 119 5.96 -20.96 10.86
C THR A 119 5.39 -20.85 12.27
N GLU A 120 5.63 -19.73 12.93
CA GLU A 120 5.04 -19.38 14.21
C GLU A 120 3.84 -18.46 13.99
N GLU A 121 2.72 -18.82 14.61
CA GLU A 121 1.51 -18.02 14.60
C GLU A 121 1.61 -16.91 15.66
N THR A 122 1.52 -15.65 15.26
CA THR A 122 1.63 -14.46 16.13
C THR A 122 0.48 -13.46 15.91
N GLY A 123 -0.52 -13.84 15.13
CA GLY A 123 -1.64 -13.01 14.74
C GLY A 123 -1.40 -12.11 13.53
N HIS A 124 -2.48 -11.56 13.04
CA HIS A 124 -2.47 -10.61 11.95
C HIS A 124 -3.09 -9.28 12.40
N PHE A 125 -2.26 -8.37 12.90
CA PHE A 125 -2.73 -7.10 13.47
C PHE A 125 -3.62 -6.32 12.52
N GLY A 126 -3.22 -6.12 11.27
CA GLY A 126 -3.99 -5.32 10.30
C GLY A 126 -5.37 -5.88 9.94
N LEU A 127 -5.63 -7.18 10.17
CA LEU A 127 -6.93 -7.83 9.98
C LEU A 127 -7.67 -8.07 11.31
N ALA A 128 -7.05 -7.77 12.45
CA ALA A 128 -7.56 -8.10 13.79
C ALA A 128 -7.87 -9.61 13.96
N LEU A 129 -7.02 -10.48 13.36
CA LEU A 129 -7.19 -11.93 13.41
C LEU A 129 -6.11 -12.58 14.27
N ALA A 130 -6.51 -13.53 15.09
CA ALA A 130 -5.59 -14.32 15.90
C ALA A 130 -4.83 -15.34 15.04
N ASP A 131 -5.55 -16.06 14.17
CA ASP A 131 -5.02 -17.14 13.35
C ASP A 131 -5.28 -16.83 11.88
N TYR A 132 -4.21 -16.70 11.09
CA TYR A 132 -4.38 -16.40 9.67
C TYR A 132 -3.30 -17.04 8.81
N SER A 133 -3.72 -17.56 7.66
CA SER A 133 -2.83 -18.13 6.66
C SER A 133 -3.36 -17.84 5.26
N HIS A 134 -2.51 -17.90 4.25
CA HIS A 134 -2.93 -17.83 2.87
C HIS A 134 -3.12 -19.26 2.30
N PHE A 135 -4.35 -19.60 1.96
CA PHE A 135 -4.73 -20.94 1.50
C PHE A 135 -5.45 -20.95 0.13
N THR A 136 -6.17 -19.85 -0.17
CA THR A 136 -7.18 -19.82 -1.25
C THR A 136 -6.65 -19.49 -2.65
N SER A 137 -5.35 -19.22 -2.82
CA SER A 137 -4.81 -18.78 -4.12
C SER A 137 -3.53 -19.53 -4.53
N PRO A 138 -3.54 -20.89 -4.62
CA PRO A 138 -2.33 -21.66 -4.87
C PRO A 138 -1.75 -21.50 -6.29
N ILE A 139 -2.51 -20.97 -7.24
CA ILE A 139 -2.03 -20.73 -8.61
C ILE A 139 -1.00 -19.59 -8.64
N ARG A 140 -1.18 -18.55 -7.83
CA ARG A 140 -0.36 -17.34 -7.86
C ARG A 140 0.47 -17.11 -6.60
N ARG A 141 0.27 -17.89 -5.53
CA ARG A 141 1.02 -17.77 -4.28
C ARG A 141 1.63 -19.11 -3.87
N TYR A 142 2.95 -19.18 -3.86
CA TYR A 142 3.68 -20.38 -3.47
C TYR A 142 3.42 -20.83 -2.02
N PRO A 143 3.24 -19.95 -1.02
CA PRO A 143 2.85 -20.37 0.33
C PRO A 143 1.56 -21.19 0.36
N ASP A 144 0.54 -20.82 -0.41
CA ASP A 144 -0.70 -21.58 -0.53
C ASP A 144 -0.44 -23.00 -1.07
N THR A 145 0.37 -23.11 -2.13
CA THR A 145 0.77 -24.42 -2.69
C THR A 145 1.54 -25.26 -1.66
N SER A 146 2.41 -24.62 -0.86
CA SER A 146 3.16 -25.29 0.21
C SER A 146 2.23 -25.86 1.28
N ILE A 147 1.22 -25.10 1.67
CA ILE A 147 0.19 -25.51 2.62
C ILE A 147 -0.66 -26.64 2.06
N HIS A 148 -1.11 -26.55 0.80
CA HIS A 148 -1.85 -27.61 0.13
C HIS A 148 -1.07 -28.93 0.12
N ARG A 149 0.24 -28.92 -0.08
CA ARG A 149 1.10 -30.11 -0.01
C ARG A 149 1.06 -30.77 1.37
N ILE A 150 1.14 -29.97 2.44
CA ILE A 150 1.11 -30.46 3.82
C ILE A 150 -0.27 -31.03 4.16
N LEU A 151 -1.34 -30.30 3.81
CA LEU A 151 -2.71 -30.76 4.02
C LEU A 151 -3.03 -32.01 3.23
N SER A 152 -2.57 -32.13 1.98
CA SER A 152 -2.77 -33.33 1.17
C SER A 152 -2.08 -34.55 1.77
N ALA A 153 -0.89 -34.40 2.35
CA ALA A 153 -0.23 -35.48 3.08
C ALA A 153 -1.03 -35.93 4.30
N PHE A 154 -1.59 -34.96 5.06
CA PHE A 154 -2.43 -35.26 6.23
C PHE A 154 -3.73 -35.98 5.83
N VAL A 155 -4.47 -35.44 4.84
CA VAL A 155 -5.71 -36.05 4.33
C VAL A 155 -5.46 -37.42 3.71
N GLY A 156 -4.27 -37.59 3.10
CA GLY A 156 -3.82 -38.90 2.58
C GLY A 156 -3.44 -39.91 3.65
N GLY A 157 -3.60 -39.60 4.94
CA GLY A 157 -3.40 -40.51 6.07
C GLY A 157 -1.95 -40.59 6.57
N MET A 158 -1.06 -39.67 6.16
CA MET A 158 0.30 -39.65 6.69
C MET A 158 0.27 -39.25 8.18
N PRO A 159 0.94 -40.02 9.08
CA PRO A 159 1.02 -39.69 10.50
C PRO A 159 1.61 -38.30 10.75
N VAL A 160 1.07 -37.53 11.72
CA VAL A 160 1.49 -36.16 12.03
C VAL A 160 2.99 -36.09 12.32
N GLU A 161 3.55 -37.04 13.03
CA GLU A 161 4.98 -37.08 13.34
C GLU A 161 5.86 -37.22 12.07
N GLU A 162 5.37 -37.99 11.09
CA GLU A 162 6.05 -38.11 9.81
C GLU A 162 5.92 -36.83 8.98
N ILE A 163 4.75 -36.18 8.99
CA ILE A 163 4.53 -34.87 8.37
C ILE A 163 5.49 -33.83 8.97
N ARG A 164 5.61 -33.76 10.28
CA ARG A 164 6.55 -32.86 10.96
C ARG A 164 7.98 -33.13 10.54
N ARG A 165 8.42 -34.37 10.59
CA ARG A 165 9.78 -34.75 10.18
C ARG A 165 10.06 -34.34 8.74
N ARG A 166 9.10 -34.52 7.85
CA ARG A 166 9.24 -34.28 6.40
C ARG A 166 9.13 -32.82 6.00
N TYR A 167 8.23 -32.06 6.65
CA TYR A 167 7.83 -30.74 6.16
C TYR A 167 8.22 -29.56 7.07
N SER A 168 8.75 -29.75 8.28
CA SER A 168 9.11 -28.60 9.13
C SER A 168 10.17 -27.71 8.49
N ALA A 169 11.31 -28.26 8.09
CA ALA A 169 12.37 -27.49 7.41
C ALA A 169 11.91 -26.91 6.06
N PHE A 170 11.03 -27.63 5.35
CA PHE A 170 10.42 -27.14 4.12
C PHE A 170 9.52 -25.92 4.39
N ALA A 171 8.69 -25.97 5.42
CA ALA A 171 7.81 -24.86 5.80
C ALA A 171 8.61 -23.60 6.19
N GLU A 172 9.66 -23.75 7.01
CA GLU A 172 10.56 -22.65 7.37
C GLU A 172 11.21 -21.99 6.15
N THR A 173 11.76 -22.82 5.26
CA THR A 173 12.40 -22.32 4.03
C THR A 173 11.38 -21.63 3.13
N SER A 174 10.20 -22.25 2.91
CA SER A 174 9.13 -21.67 2.10
C SER A 174 8.64 -20.35 2.66
N ALA A 175 8.47 -20.23 3.98
CA ALA A 175 8.02 -18.99 4.63
C ALA A 175 9.03 -17.84 4.43
N ARG A 176 10.31 -18.12 4.67
CA ARG A 176 11.39 -17.15 4.51
C ARG A 176 11.53 -16.67 3.06
N GLU A 177 11.64 -17.60 2.12
CA GLU A 177 11.84 -17.28 0.71
C GLU A 177 10.62 -16.60 0.10
N SER A 178 9.42 -17.05 0.45
CA SER A 178 8.19 -16.40 -0.01
C SER A 178 8.06 -14.97 0.47
N SER A 179 8.43 -14.68 1.72
CA SER A 179 8.41 -13.30 2.24
C SER A 179 9.40 -12.40 1.49
N GLN A 180 10.59 -12.92 1.15
CA GLN A 180 11.59 -12.16 0.40
C GLN A 180 11.17 -11.96 -1.06
N ASN A 181 10.66 -13.01 -1.70
CA ASN A 181 10.26 -12.96 -3.11
C ASN A 181 8.97 -12.16 -3.32
N GLU A 182 8.06 -12.12 -2.35
CA GLU A 182 6.89 -11.24 -2.39
C GLU A 182 7.32 -9.76 -2.50
N ILE A 183 8.33 -9.33 -1.74
CA ILE A 183 8.86 -7.96 -1.82
C ILE A 183 9.45 -7.70 -3.21
N ARG A 184 10.22 -8.66 -3.76
CA ARG A 184 10.83 -8.52 -5.10
C ARG A 184 9.76 -8.46 -6.19
N ALA A 185 8.74 -9.31 -6.10
CA ALA A 185 7.63 -9.33 -7.05
C ALA A 185 6.85 -8.01 -7.01
N LEU A 186 6.55 -7.49 -5.80
CA LEU A 186 5.88 -6.20 -5.63
C LEU A 186 6.71 -5.02 -6.20
N MET A 187 8.03 -5.05 -6.04
CA MET A 187 8.90 -4.01 -6.63
C MET A 187 8.86 -4.09 -8.16
N ALA A 188 8.99 -5.29 -8.74
CA ALA A 188 8.92 -5.46 -10.18
C ALA A 188 7.54 -5.07 -10.76
N GLU A 189 6.45 -5.36 -10.05
CA GLU A 189 5.10 -4.94 -10.43
C GLU A 189 4.99 -3.40 -10.45
N ARG A 190 5.47 -2.73 -9.39
CA ARG A 190 5.47 -1.25 -9.33
C ARG A 190 6.34 -0.62 -10.41
N ASP A 191 7.54 -1.13 -10.63
CA ASP A 191 8.42 -0.63 -11.68
C ASP A 191 7.76 -0.76 -13.06
N ALA A 192 7.02 -1.85 -13.31
CA ALA A 192 6.26 -2.03 -14.56
C ALA A 192 5.06 -1.06 -14.64
N GLU A 193 4.32 -0.87 -13.54
CA GLU A 193 3.22 0.11 -13.48
C GLU A 193 3.74 1.53 -13.75
N ASP A 194 4.87 1.92 -13.13
CA ASP A 194 5.49 3.23 -13.33
C ASP A 194 5.92 3.42 -14.81
N CYS A 195 6.45 2.37 -15.46
CA CYS A 195 6.78 2.41 -16.88
C CYS A 195 5.54 2.64 -17.76
N TYR A 196 4.42 1.94 -17.49
CA TYR A 196 3.16 2.15 -18.23
C TYR A 196 2.56 3.54 -17.98
N MET A 197 2.65 4.06 -16.75
CA MET A 197 2.23 5.43 -16.45
C MET A 197 3.06 6.45 -17.22
N ALA A 198 4.39 6.27 -17.26
CA ALA A 198 5.27 7.14 -18.03
C ALA A 198 5.04 7.01 -19.55
N GLU A 199 4.74 5.80 -20.07
CA GLU A 199 4.41 5.59 -21.49
C GLU A 199 3.14 6.36 -21.86
N TYR A 200 2.08 6.24 -21.05
CA TYR A 200 0.84 6.99 -21.23
C TYR A 200 1.12 8.50 -21.21
N MET A 201 1.81 9.00 -20.19
CA MET A 201 2.09 10.43 -20.04
C MET A 201 3.03 10.98 -21.11
N SER A 202 3.85 10.14 -21.75
CA SER A 202 4.73 10.57 -22.86
C SER A 202 3.94 11.05 -24.09
N GLN A 203 2.70 10.62 -24.23
CA GLN A 203 1.77 11.02 -25.30
C GLN A 203 1.05 12.34 -24.99
N HIS A 204 1.14 12.81 -23.72
CA HIS A 204 0.42 13.98 -23.22
C HIS A 204 1.36 15.13 -22.79
N ILE A 205 2.61 15.14 -23.28
CA ILE A 205 3.59 16.22 -22.95
C ILE A 205 3.05 17.56 -23.43
N GLY A 206 3.04 18.55 -22.54
CA GLY A 206 2.48 19.88 -22.79
C GLY A 206 0.98 20.03 -22.50
N GLU A 207 0.29 18.95 -22.19
CA GLU A 207 -1.13 19.02 -21.81
C GLU A 207 -1.32 19.40 -20.35
N HIS A 208 -2.51 19.97 -20.06
CA HIS A 208 -2.89 20.48 -18.74
C HIS A 208 -3.82 19.50 -18.04
N PHE A 209 -3.53 19.22 -16.77
CA PHE A 209 -4.35 18.36 -15.91
C PHE A 209 -4.61 19.00 -14.55
N ASP A 210 -5.72 18.63 -13.93
CA ASP A 210 -5.97 18.92 -12.52
C ASP A 210 -5.40 17.78 -11.68
N GLY A 211 -4.66 18.14 -10.63
CA GLY A 211 -4.05 17.17 -9.74
C GLY A 211 -4.17 17.57 -8.29
N VAL A 212 -3.83 16.64 -7.42
CA VAL A 212 -3.83 16.82 -5.96
C VAL A 212 -2.48 16.41 -5.41
N VAL A 213 -1.89 17.22 -4.55
CA VAL A 213 -0.63 16.88 -3.87
C VAL A 213 -0.81 15.60 -3.07
N SER A 214 -0.09 14.56 -3.46
CA SER A 214 -0.12 13.22 -2.86
C SER A 214 1.06 12.95 -1.94
N GLY A 215 2.15 13.68 -2.12
CA GLY A 215 3.36 13.53 -1.32
C GLY A 215 4.18 14.81 -1.27
N VAL A 216 4.88 15.01 -0.16
CA VAL A 216 5.76 16.15 0.06
C VAL A 216 7.15 15.65 0.43
N THR A 217 8.18 16.18 -0.22
CA THR A 217 9.59 15.86 0.03
C THR A 217 10.39 17.16 0.17
N GLN A 218 11.59 17.09 0.64
CA GLN A 218 12.44 18.28 0.81
C GLN A 218 12.68 19.05 -0.51
N ARG A 219 12.64 18.38 -1.68
CA ARG A 219 13.00 18.95 -2.98
C ARG A 219 11.81 19.32 -3.84
N GLY A 220 10.61 18.91 -3.47
CA GLY A 220 9.41 19.09 -4.27
C GLY A 220 8.24 18.28 -3.75
N ILE A 221 7.21 18.26 -4.53
CA ILE A 221 5.96 17.58 -4.24
C ILE A 221 5.65 16.54 -5.30
N PHE A 222 4.92 15.52 -4.91
CA PHE A 222 4.28 14.59 -5.84
C PHE A 222 2.83 15.04 -6.03
N VAL A 223 2.38 15.05 -7.26
CA VAL A 223 1.01 15.39 -7.63
C VAL A 223 0.38 14.20 -8.33
N ARG A 224 -0.78 13.80 -7.86
CA ARG A 224 -1.55 12.71 -8.44
C ARG A 224 -2.75 13.23 -9.21
N LEU A 225 -2.92 12.72 -10.42
CA LEU A 225 -4.03 12.99 -11.31
C LEU A 225 -5.23 12.11 -10.97
N GLU A 226 -6.39 12.40 -11.54
CA GLU A 226 -7.63 11.64 -11.36
C GLU A 226 -7.48 10.18 -11.82
N ASN A 227 -6.74 9.92 -12.89
CA ASN A 227 -6.42 8.59 -13.40
C ASN A 227 -5.37 7.83 -12.58
N SER A 228 -4.97 8.36 -11.42
CA SER A 228 -3.99 7.79 -10.49
C SER A 228 -2.52 7.91 -10.94
N VAL A 229 -2.22 8.53 -12.06
CA VAL A 229 -0.83 8.83 -12.43
C VAL A 229 -0.25 9.82 -11.43
N GLU A 230 0.96 9.57 -10.97
CA GLU A 230 1.70 10.44 -10.05
C GLU A 230 2.96 10.98 -10.74
N GLY A 231 3.18 12.29 -10.65
CA GLY A 231 4.36 12.95 -11.19
C GLY A 231 4.99 13.89 -10.16
N PHE A 232 6.26 14.23 -10.39
CA PHE A 232 7.04 15.08 -9.51
C PHE A 232 7.01 16.53 -9.99
N VAL A 233 6.78 17.47 -9.07
CA VAL A 233 6.89 18.91 -9.29
C VAL A 233 8.04 19.42 -8.42
N SER A 234 9.08 19.96 -9.05
CA SER A 234 10.20 20.59 -8.34
C SER A 234 9.75 21.93 -7.74
N LEU A 235 10.24 22.28 -6.56
CA LEU A 235 10.02 23.61 -5.98
C LEU A 235 10.63 24.72 -6.83
N ASP A 236 11.72 24.43 -7.53
CA ASP A 236 12.39 25.37 -8.43
C ASP A 236 11.51 25.81 -9.62
N SER A 237 10.45 25.03 -9.93
CA SER A 237 9.50 25.37 -10.99
C SER A 237 8.50 26.48 -10.62
N PHE A 238 8.38 26.81 -9.33
CA PHE A 238 7.59 27.93 -8.85
C PHE A 238 8.40 29.23 -8.91
N THR A 239 8.46 29.84 -10.07
CA THR A 239 9.32 30.99 -10.33
C THR A 239 9.05 32.17 -9.38
N GLY A 240 10.08 32.65 -8.70
CA GLY A 240 10.01 33.79 -7.79
C GLY A 240 9.33 33.49 -6.45
N GLU A 241 9.32 32.21 -6.03
CA GLU A 241 8.86 31.79 -4.72
C GLU A 241 9.96 31.06 -3.96
N GLU A 242 10.14 31.42 -2.71
CA GLU A 242 11.00 30.71 -1.77
C GLU A 242 10.14 29.90 -0.81
N PHE A 243 10.39 28.60 -0.72
CA PHE A 243 9.64 27.69 0.14
C PHE A 243 10.43 27.33 1.39
N VAL A 244 9.72 27.34 2.51
CA VAL A 244 10.18 26.79 3.78
C VAL A 244 9.46 25.49 4.05
N PHE A 245 10.23 24.41 4.23
CA PHE A 245 9.70 23.08 4.55
C PHE A 245 9.54 22.95 6.08
N ASP A 246 8.39 22.49 6.54
CA ASP A 246 8.09 22.27 7.96
C ASP A 246 8.75 20.99 8.53
N GLY A 247 9.46 20.24 7.68
CA GLY A 247 10.09 18.96 8.05
C GLY A 247 9.15 17.76 8.06
N LEU A 248 7.87 17.93 7.74
CA LEU A 248 6.83 16.89 7.82
C LEU A 248 6.04 16.73 6.51
N ILE A 249 5.20 17.70 6.18
CA ILE A 249 4.17 17.53 5.13
C ILE A 249 3.89 18.81 4.34
N THR A 250 4.51 19.95 4.65
CA THR A 250 4.11 21.24 4.10
C THR A 250 5.30 22.06 3.64
N HIS A 251 5.19 22.61 2.43
CA HIS A 251 6.00 23.74 1.98
C HIS A 251 5.18 25.00 2.03
N ARG A 252 5.73 26.07 2.62
CA ARG A 252 5.10 27.40 2.69
C ARG A 252 5.96 28.42 1.99
N SER A 253 5.33 29.23 1.13
CA SER A 253 5.88 30.45 0.59
C SER A 253 5.03 31.67 1.05
N ALA A 254 5.41 32.86 0.61
CA ALA A 254 4.60 34.06 0.84
C ALA A 254 3.25 34.04 0.10
N LYS A 255 3.12 33.19 -0.94
CA LYS A 255 1.95 33.17 -1.82
C LYS A 255 1.06 31.95 -1.60
N ARG A 256 1.63 30.81 -1.19
CA ARG A 256 0.90 29.54 -1.11
C ARG A 256 1.41 28.59 -0.05
N GLU A 257 0.58 27.63 0.28
CA GLU A 257 0.91 26.49 1.10
C GLU A 257 0.66 25.22 0.29
N LEU A 258 1.71 24.39 0.14
CA LEU A 258 1.66 23.10 -0.55
C LEU A 258 1.71 21.97 0.49
N THR A 259 0.57 21.36 0.74
CA THR A 259 0.44 20.22 1.65
C THR A 259 -0.29 19.08 0.96
N ILE A 260 -0.25 17.88 1.53
CA ILE A 260 -1.00 16.74 0.99
C ILE A 260 -2.49 17.06 0.97
N GLY A 261 -3.13 16.87 -0.19
CA GLY A 261 -4.53 17.20 -0.43
C GLY A 261 -4.74 18.59 -1.08
N THR A 262 -3.68 19.40 -1.23
CA THR A 262 -3.78 20.68 -1.98
C THR A 262 -4.06 20.38 -3.46
N GLU A 263 -5.09 20.99 -4.01
CA GLU A 263 -5.34 20.96 -5.46
C GLU A 263 -4.28 21.81 -6.17
N LEU A 264 -3.71 21.27 -7.22
CA LEU A 264 -2.69 21.94 -8.02
C LEU A 264 -2.86 21.58 -9.48
N PRO A 265 -3.28 22.49 -10.34
CA PRO A 265 -3.24 22.28 -11.78
C PRO A 265 -1.80 22.19 -12.25
N ILE A 266 -1.54 21.26 -13.19
CA ILE A 266 -0.20 20.95 -13.68
C ILE A 266 -0.17 20.87 -15.21
N ILE A 267 1.05 21.01 -15.74
CA ILE A 267 1.38 20.74 -17.13
C ILE A 267 2.36 19.57 -17.16
N VAL A 268 2.18 18.62 -18.05
CA VAL A 268 3.11 17.51 -18.24
C VAL A 268 4.39 18.03 -18.86
N ALA A 269 5.50 17.99 -18.12
CA ALA A 269 6.78 18.50 -18.57
C ALA A 269 7.59 17.44 -19.32
N SER A 270 7.72 16.25 -18.74
CA SER A 270 8.46 15.14 -19.31
C SER A 270 8.00 13.80 -18.76
N ALA A 271 8.22 12.74 -19.55
CA ALA A 271 7.95 11.38 -19.13
C ALA A 271 9.08 10.46 -19.66
N TYR A 272 9.67 9.68 -18.75
CA TYR A 272 10.81 8.80 -19.04
C TYR A 272 10.40 7.35 -18.85
N VAL A 273 9.94 6.70 -19.91
CA VAL A 273 9.40 5.33 -19.89
C VAL A 273 10.39 4.34 -19.26
N ALA A 274 11.67 4.41 -19.65
CA ALA A 274 12.70 3.49 -19.16
C ALA A 274 12.95 3.54 -17.63
N THR A 275 12.55 4.62 -16.97
CA THR A 275 12.74 4.82 -15.52
C THR A 275 11.41 4.99 -14.77
N GLY A 276 10.29 4.96 -15.48
CA GLY A 276 8.95 5.15 -14.91
C GLY A 276 8.72 6.53 -14.30
N LYS A 277 9.51 7.55 -14.69
CA LYS A 277 9.43 8.89 -14.08
C LYS A 277 8.59 9.82 -14.93
N VAL A 278 7.77 10.59 -14.26
CA VAL A 278 6.96 11.66 -14.85
C VAL A 278 7.23 12.94 -14.07
N ASP A 279 7.61 14.01 -14.78
CA ASP A 279 7.79 15.34 -14.20
C ASP A 279 6.67 16.27 -14.66
N PHE A 280 6.17 17.05 -13.74
CA PHE A 280 5.16 18.07 -13.98
C PHE A 280 5.70 19.46 -13.69
N LEU A 281 5.10 20.47 -14.29
CA LEU A 281 5.24 21.87 -13.95
C LEU A 281 3.91 22.38 -13.34
N PRO A 282 3.94 23.31 -12.40
CA PRO A 282 2.71 23.96 -11.92
C PRO A 282 2.12 24.83 -13.03
N ASP A 283 0.82 24.74 -13.25
CA ASP A 283 0.09 25.63 -14.16
C ASP A 283 -0.35 26.90 -13.41
N LEU A 284 0.59 27.82 -13.28
CA LEU A 284 0.38 29.07 -12.53
C LEU A 284 -0.64 30.02 -13.20
N GLU A 285 -0.86 29.87 -14.53
CA GLU A 285 -1.85 30.68 -15.26
C GLU A 285 -3.26 30.22 -14.96
N LYS A 286 -3.50 28.91 -14.95
CA LYS A 286 -4.80 28.33 -14.59
C LYS A 286 -5.12 28.55 -13.11
N GLU A 287 -4.13 28.41 -12.23
CA GLU A 287 -4.30 28.67 -10.79
C GLU A 287 -4.69 30.12 -10.48
N ALA A 288 -4.17 31.09 -11.23
CA ALA A 288 -4.51 32.51 -11.04
C ALA A 288 -5.93 32.87 -11.50
N GLN A 289 -6.60 31.98 -12.26
CA GLN A 289 -7.95 32.17 -12.78
C GLN A 289 -9.03 31.47 -11.93
N ALA A 290 -8.64 30.60 -11.01
CA ALA A 290 -9.51 29.83 -10.12
C ALA A 290 -9.72 30.54 -8.77
#